data_02e35e09acb8589eb97c5ef61029d6f6
#
_entry.id   02e35e09acb8589eb97c5ef61029d6f6
#
_cell.length_a   1.000
_cell.length_b   1.000
_cell.length_c   1.000
_cell.angle_alpha   90.00
_cell.angle_beta   90.00
_cell.angle_gamma   90.00
#
_symmetry.space_group_name_H-M   'P 1'
#
loop_
_entity.id
_entity.type
_entity.pdbx_description
1 polymer ?
#
loop_
_entity_poly.entity_id
_entity_poly.type
_entity_poly.pdbx_seq_one_letter_code
_entity_poly.pdbx_strand_id
1 'polypeptide(L)'
;MTKKANFYAIHGAFYYLLCSVLVILMVSGCTRDVYDPNGGGEDKPNSFDFSTTSTIQLNVKYDVPEGYKVLFNVYFEDPFTTDEGGQTVLRTDITPAITRMTDENGEYHAKEIVAADHGSDVYIYTSYVGVPGLVQTTITDNVINADIEWKLTDGIPQTRADKWDPSTEYGLLGTWQTNGRPNYLDSEGELVLSASVLKTIRNTIQEGGICPQTYRQSADFKVDDLQGRDTEVSVRFIGGNSSAASIFGYYCYKDGASVKEIKAAKKYIVFPNTHTAGYYGKPIGLKGGECVKLHYIDENGVDKGTVFPNGVRIGWFLLNNAFVKEGKTDKICYSTTALNGDGRTHTAAFRINDFVVLSFEDYTDYDYNDVQFNVWSNPIEAIAPDVPSVTPDPGTDDDRSVAYRMTYKGILAFEDNWPNKGDYDLNDVIVKYNSCLLYTSPSPRDR
;
A
#
# COMPACT_ATOMS: atom_id res chain seq x y z
N MET A 1 91.44 -14.69 -53.63
CA MET A 1 90.08 -14.05 -53.74
C MET A 1 88.98 -14.95 -53.25
N THR A 2 89.14 -16.08 -52.65
CA THR A 2 88.15 -17.07 -52.34
C THR A 2 87.62 -17.11 -50.91
N LYS A 3 88.28 -16.36 -49.95
CA LYS A 3 87.78 -16.34 -48.54
C LYS A 3 86.72 -15.24 -48.18
N LYS A 4 86.61 -14.19 -49.01
CA LYS A 4 85.63 -13.16 -48.77
C LYS A 4 84.16 -13.50 -49.31
N ALA A 5 84.11 -14.33 -50.31
CA ALA A 5 82.81 -14.75 -50.90
C ALA A 5 82.03 -15.66 -49.97
N ASN A 6 82.70 -16.56 -49.23
CA ASN A 6 81.99 -17.49 -48.29
C ASN A 6 81.44 -16.78 -47.04
N PHE A 7 82.09 -15.66 -46.61
CA PHE A 7 81.68 -14.91 -45.42
C PHE A 7 80.27 -14.22 -45.69
N TYR A 8 80.12 -13.61 -46.85
CA TYR A 8 78.81 -12.98 -47.22
C TYR A 8 77.71 -13.98 -47.48
N ALA A 9 77.98 -15.13 -48.00
CA ALA A 9 76.99 -16.18 -48.21
C ALA A 9 76.47 -16.79 -46.91
N ILE A 10 77.33 -16.98 -45.90
CA ILE A 10 76.96 -17.51 -44.59
C ILE A 10 76.14 -16.44 -43.79
N HIS A 11 76.52 -15.18 -43.85
CA HIS A 11 75.78 -14.10 -43.20
C HIS A 11 74.44 -13.84 -43.86
N GLY A 12 74.34 -13.92 -45.19
CA GLY A 12 73.10 -13.80 -45.90
C GLY A 12 72.12 -14.94 -45.55
N ALA A 13 72.60 -16.20 -45.53
CA ALA A 13 71.79 -17.35 -45.13
C ALA A 13 71.29 -17.27 -43.68
N PHE A 14 72.14 -16.78 -42.76
CA PHE A 14 71.79 -16.58 -41.36
C PHE A 14 70.73 -15.45 -41.18
N TYR A 15 70.84 -14.36 -41.96
CA TYR A 15 69.88 -13.27 -41.96
C TYR A 15 68.51 -13.74 -42.52
N TYR A 16 68.49 -14.51 -43.59
CA TYR A 16 67.24 -15.07 -44.12
C TYR A 16 66.61 -16.10 -43.17
N LEU A 17 67.43 -16.90 -42.49
CA LEU A 17 66.94 -17.84 -41.45
C LEU A 17 66.38 -17.07 -40.24
N LEU A 18 67.04 -15.98 -39.79
CA LEU A 18 66.60 -15.15 -38.70
C LEU A 18 65.31 -14.41 -39.04
N CYS A 19 65.18 -13.86 -40.27
CA CYS A 19 63.98 -13.20 -40.75
C CYS A 19 62.83 -14.19 -40.93
N SER A 20 63.08 -15.42 -41.42
CA SER A 20 62.03 -16.43 -41.52
C SER A 20 61.52 -16.94 -40.17
N VAL A 21 62.44 -17.08 -39.17
CA VAL A 21 62.03 -17.42 -37.79
C VAL A 21 61.23 -16.26 -37.13
N LEU A 22 61.63 -15.01 -37.41
CA LEU A 22 60.91 -13.83 -36.91
C LEU A 22 59.49 -13.73 -37.52
N VAL A 23 59.33 -14.05 -38.82
CA VAL A 23 58.06 -14.07 -39.52
C VAL A 23 57.17 -15.21 -39.01
N ILE A 24 57.78 -16.41 -38.73
CA ILE A 24 57.03 -17.51 -38.13
C ILE A 24 56.58 -17.20 -36.70
N LEU A 25 57.39 -16.48 -35.91
CA LEU A 25 57.02 -16.02 -34.58
C LEU A 25 55.94 -14.91 -34.61
N MET A 26 55.90 -14.13 -35.70
CA MET A 26 54.86 -13.12 -35.86
C MET A 26 53.52 -13.71 -36.37
N VAL A 27 53.51 -14.88 -36.96
CA VAL A 27 52.31 -15.56 -37.46
C VAL A 27 51.72 -16.52 -36.43
N SER A 28 52.50 -16.90 -35.40
CA SER A 28 52.01 -17.78 -34.31
C SER A 28 51.46 -17.01 -33.12
N GLY A 29 51.40 -15.66 -33.19
CA GLY A 29 50.76 -14.86 -32.18
C GLY A 29 49.37 -14.40 -32.63
N CYS A 30 48.39 -14.83 -31.92
CA CYS A 30 46.95 -14.47 -31.96
C CYS A 30 46.07 -15.46 -32.76
N THR A 31 45.86 -16.62 -32.23
CA THR A 31 44.48 -17.10 -32.25
C THR A 31 43.71 -16.19 -31.29
N ARG A 32 43.07 -15.14 -31.83
CA ARG A 32 42.05 -14.40 -31.10
C ARG A 32 40.92 -15.41 -30.86
N ASP A 33 40.78 -15.87 -29.65
CA ASP A 33 39.48 -16.33 -29.18
C ASP A 33 38.57 -15.12 -29.23
N VAL A 34 37.96 -14.85 -30.39
CA VAL A 34 36.90 -13.88 -30.50
C VAL A 34 35.75 -14.47 -29.71
N TYR A 35 35.41 -13.87 -28.60
CA TYR A 35 34.17 -14.16 -27.89
C TYR A 35 33.03 -14.02 -28.92
N ASP A 36 32.43 -15.12 -29.30
CA ASP A 36 31.24 -15.15 -30.13
C ASP A 36 30.03 -15.32 -29.18
N PRO A 37 29.28 -14.25 -28.94
CA PRO A 37 28.11 -14.32 -28.06
C PRO A 37 26.99 -15.25 -28.61
N ASN A 38 27.07 -15.66 -29.89
CA ASN A 38 26.10 -16.55 -30.53
C ASN A 38 26.73 -17.90 -30.95
N GLY A 39 28.00 -18.14 -30.63
CA GLY A 39 28.67 -19.40 -30.95
C GLY A 39 28.08 -20.56 -30.16
N GLY A 40 27.27 -21.37 -30.79
CA GLY A 40 26.70 -22.58 -30.24
C GLY A 40 27.80 -23.63 -29.94
N GLY A 41 28.56 -23.41 -28.88
CA GLY A 41 29.48 -24.39 -28.30
C GLY A 41 28.80 -25.10 -27.16
N GLU A 42 28.99 -26.40 -27.10
CA GLU A 42 28.50 -27.32 -26.07
C GLU A 42 28.50 -26.66 -24.66
N ASP A 43 27.44 -26.93 -23.90
CA ASP A 43 27.23 -26.47 -22.52
C ASP A 43 28.51 -26.45 -21.68
N LYS A 44 29.16 -25.29 -21.60
CA LYS A 44 30.21 -25.09 -20.62
C LYS A 44 29.51 -24.81 -19.28
N PRO A 45 29.71 -25.65 -18.25
CA PRO A 45 28.99 -25.52 -16.98
C PRO A 45 29.34 -24.25 -16.16
N ASN A 46 30.02 -23.28 -16.77
CA ASN A 46 30.46 -22.04 -16.14
C ASN A 46 30.35 -20.83 -17.08
N SER A 47 29.30 -20.71 -17.89
CA SER A 47 29.03 -19.43 -18.55
C SER A 47 28.49 -18.44 -17.49
N PHE A 48 29.28 -17.42 -17.18
CA PHE A 48 28.81 -16.32 -16.35
C PHE A 48 27.68 -15.58 -17.08
N ASP A 49 26.53 -15.48 -16.45
CA ASP A 49 25.41 -14.71 -17.01
C ASP A 49 25.57 -13.23 -16.65
N PHE A 50 25.83 -12.42 -17.66
CA PHE A 50 25.97 -10.97 -17.53
C PHE A 50 24.63 -10.22 -17.63
N SER A 51 23.51 -10.94 -17.63
CA SER A 51 22.19 -10.30 -17.69
C SER A 51 21.97 -9.41 -16.48
N THR A 52 21.73 -8.12 -16.72
CA THR A 52 21.40 -7.16 -15.66
C THR A 52 19.89 -7.08 -15.41
N THR A 53 19.11 -7.79 -16.22
CA THR A 53 17.65 -7.85 -16.11
C THR A 53 17.16 -9.29 -16.22
N SER A 54 16.03 -9.56 -15.60
CA SER A 54 15.29 -10.83 -15.74
C SER A 54 13.85 -10.54 -16.17
N THR A 55 13.24 -11.52 -16.83
CA THR A 55 11.83 -11.47 -17.20
C THR A 55 11.03 -12.30 -16.22
N ILE A 56 10.03 -11.70 -15.62
CA ILE A 56 9.10 -12.36 -14.70
C ILE A 56 7.68 -12.35 -15.26
N GLN A 57 6.88 -13.35 -14.91
CA GLN A 57 5.43 -13.33 -15.12
C GLN A 57 4.78 -12.76 -13.87
N LEU A 58 4.06 -11.65 -14.00
CA LEU A 58 3.33 -11.02 -12.90
C LEU A 58 1.83 -11.28 -13.07
N ASN A 59 1.23 -11.95 -12.09
CA ASN A 59 -0.19 -12.22 -12.00
C ASN A 59 -0.71 -11.65 -10.69
N VAL A 60 -1.55 -10.62 -10.77
CA VAL A 60 -2.15 -9.96 -9.61
C VAL A 60 -3.66 -9.95 -9.81
N LYS A 61 -4.39 -10.31 -8.77
CA LYS A 61 -5.84 -10.25 -8.74
C LYS A 61 -6.29 -9.67 -7.41
N TYR A 62 -7.12 -8.63 -7.48
CA TYR A 62 -7.81 -8.06 -6.32
C TYR A 62 -9.28 -8.49 -6.33
N ASP A 63 -9.82 -8.86 -5.17
CA ASP A 63 -11.26 -9.06 -4.98
C ASP A 63 -11.93 -7.69 -4.86
N VAL A 64 -12.45 -7.20 -5.96
CA VAL A 64 -13.05 -5.87 -6.09
C VAL A 64 -14.37 -5.94 -6.86
N PRO A 65 -15.29 -4.96 -6.65
CA PRO A 65 -16.48 -4.85 -7.48
C PRO A 65 -16.12 -4.54 -8.94
N GLU A 66 -16.89 -5.08 -9.86
CA GLU A 66 -16.72 -4.85 -11.31
C GLU A 66 -16.59 -3.35 -11.63
N GLY A 67 -15.62 -3.00 -12.44
CA GLY A 67 -15.29 -1.64 -12.84
C GLY A 67 -14.40 -0.87 -11.87
N TYR A 68 -13.94 -1.48 -10.77
CA TYR A 68 -12.99 -0.86 -9.85
C TYR A 68 -11.56 -1.31 -10.16
N LYS A 69 -10.81 -0.47 -10.86
CA LYS A 69 -9.39 -0.73 -11.16
C LYS A 69 -8.53 -0.30 -9.99
N VAL A 70 -7.49 -1.07 -9.70
CA VAL A 70 -6.55 -0.83 -8.59
C VAL A 70 -5.17 -0.51 -9.16
N LEU A 71 -4.63 0.66 -8.83
CA LEU A 71 -3.23 0.97 -9.04
C LEU A 71 -2.40 0.31 -7.94
N PHE A 72 -1.37 -0.45 -8.32
CA PHE A 72 -0.50 -1.13 -7.38
C PHE A 72 0.98 -0.97 -7.73
N ASN A 73 1.80 -1.06 -6.71
CA ASN A 73 3.25 -1.02 -6.78
C ASN A 73 3.83 -2.36 -6.34
N VAL A 74 4.88 -2.82 -7.01
CA VAL A 74 5.64 -4.02 -6.64
C VAL A 74 7.04 -3.62 -6.21
N TYR A 75 7.45 -4.12 -5.06
CA TYR A 75 8.78 -3.92 -4.49
C TYR A 75 9.43 -5.28 -4.21
N PHE A 76 10.76 -5.37 -4.35
CA PHE A 76 11.56 -6.54 -3.99
C PHE A 76 12.33 -6.36 -2.68
N GLU A 77 12.05 -5.31 -1.96
CA GLU A 77 12.48 -5.05 -0.60
C GLU A 77 11.32 -4.43 0.17
N ASP A 78 11.33 -4.53 1.49
CA ASP A 78 10.24 -3.99 2.32
C ASP A 78 10.05 -2.49 2.05
N PRO A 79 8.88 -2.06 1.54
CA PRO A 79 8.62 -0.66 1.23
C PRO A 79 8.35 0.20 2.47
N PHE A 80 8.29 -0.38 3.66
CA PHE A 80 7.98 0.34 4.88
C PHE A 80 9.14 0.39 5.87
N THR A 81 9.10 1.36 6.75
CA THR A 81 10.01 1.51 7.88
C THR A 81 9.25 2.05 9.09
N THR A 82 9.89 2.03 10.25
CA THR A 82 9.33 2.63 11.46
C THR A 82 9.98 4.00 11.65
N ASP A 83 9.17 5.04 11.80
CA ASP A 83 9.63 6.40 12.08
C ASP A 83 10.04 6.57 13.55
N GLU A 84 10.53 7.76 13.91
CA GLU A 84 10.93 8.11 15.29
C GLU A 84 9.75 8.06 16.28
N GLY A 85 8.52 8.18 15.80
CA GLY A 85 7.28 8.05 16.59
C GLY A 85 6.80 6.60 16.79
N GLY A 86 7.51 5.62 16.19
CA GLY A 86 7.13 4.20 16.22
C GLY A 86 6.00 3.86 15.24
N GLN A 87 5.72 4.72 14.26
CA GLN A 87 4.74 4.51 13.20
C GLN A 87 5.39 3.81 12.01
N THR A 88 4.62 2.95 11.35
CA THR A 88 5.03 2.34 10.10
C THR A 88 4.70 3.30 8.96
N VAL A 89 5.72 3.75 8.26
CA VAL A 89 5.62 4.73 7.16
C VAL A 89 6.26 4.19 5.89
N LEU A 90 5.74 4.63 4.73
CA LEU A 90 6.32 4.28 3.44
C LEU A 90 7.72 4.91 3.31
N ARG A 91 8.70 4.12 2.90
CA ARG A 91 10.07 4.56 2.68
C ARG A 91 10.16 5.48 1.46
N THR A 92 10.85 6.60 1.63
CA THR A 92 11.10 7.58 0.56
C THR A 92 12.40 7.35 -0.19
N ASP A 93 13.28 6.48 0.34
CA ASP A 93 14.60 6.16 -0.22
C ASP A 93 14.55 5.04 -1.28
N ILE A 94 13.41 4.36 -1.42
CA ILE A 94 13.18 3.34 -2.44
C ILE A 94 12.07 3.74 -3.41
N THR A 95 12.10 3.14 -4.60
CA THR A 95 11.06 3.30 -5.60
C THR A 95 10.50 1.93 -5.97
N PRO A 96 9.20 1.83 -6.32
CA PRO A 96 8.66 0.57 -6.80
C PRO A 96 9.41 0.08 -8.04
N ALA A 97 9.66 -1.22 -8.10
CA ALA A 97 10.22 -1.85 -9.30
C ALA A 97 9.21 -1.82 -10.46
N ILE A 98 7.93 -2.02 -10.14
CA ILE A 98 6.83 -2.01 -11.10
C ILE A 98 5.67 -1.21 -10.52
N THR A 99 5.04 -0.37 -11.35
CA THR A 99 3.76 0.29 -11.06
C THR A 99 2.80 -0.02 -12.18
N ARG A 100 1.65 -0.65 -11.87
CA ARG A 100 0.64 -1.03 -12.87
C ARG A 100 -0.77 -0.84 -12.31
N MET A 101 -1.74 -0.88 -13.21
CA MET A 101 -3.15 -0.84 -12.89
C MET A 101 -3.82 -2.14 -13.36
N THR A 102 -4.74 -2.67 -12.57
CA THR A 102 -5.57 -3.81 -12.96
C THR A 102 -6.57 -3.42 -14.05
N ASP A 103 -7.17 -4.41 -14.67
CA ASP A 103 -8.33 -4.24 -15.54
C ASP A 103 -9.62 -4.01 -14.72
N GLU A 104 -10.77 -4.02 -15.41
CA GLU A 104 -12.10 -3.80 -14.81
C GLU A 104 -12.56 -4.95 -13.89
N ASN A 105 -11.90 -6.10 -13.97
CA ASN A 105 -12.16 -7.27 -13.14
C ASN A 105 -11.20 -7.36 -11.94
N GLY A 106 -10.32 -6.35 -11.75
CA GLY A 106 -9.30 -6.36 -10.72
C GLY A 106 -8.09 -7.22 -11.06
N GLU A 107 -7.88 -7.60 -12.33
CA GLU A 107 -6.83 -8.52 -12.75
C GLU A 107 -5.71 -7.82 -13.52
N TYR A 108 -4.48 -8.30 -13.33
CA TYR A 108 -3.31 -7.92 -14.12
C TYR A 108 -2.46 -9.15 -14.42
N HIS A 109 -2.19 -9.40 -15.71
CA HIS A 109 -1.40 -10.55 -16.18
C HIS A 109 -0.46 -10.10 -17.29
N ALA A 110 0.83 -9.98 -16.98
CA ALA A 110 1.82 -9.62 -18.00
C ALA A 110 3.22 -10.14 -17.66
N LYS A 111 4.09 -10.17 -18.68
CA LYS A 111 5.52 -10.32 -18.49
C LYS A 111 6.13 -8.96 -18.22
N GLU A 112 6.92 -8.88 -17.16
CA GLU A 112 7.64 -7.68 -16.75
C GLU A 112 9.13 -7.91 -16.76
N ILE A 113 9.89 -6.87 -17.08
CA ILE A 113 11.36 -6.91 -17.02
C ILE A 113 11.78 -6.17 -15.75
N VAL A 114 12.57 -6.85 -14.92
CA VAL A 114 13.06 -6.32 -13.65
C VAL A 114 14.57 -6.45 -13.55
N ALA A 115 15.21 -5.79 -12.58
CA ALA A 115 16.62 -5.98 -12.31
C ALA A 115 16.90 -7.44 -11.95
N ALA A 116 18.01 -8.01 -12.43
CA ALA A 116 18.35 -9.42 -12.19
C ALA A 116 18.77 -9.71 -10.74
N ASP A 117 19.17 -8.66 -10.00
CA ASP A 117 19.61 -8.73 -8.61
C ASP A 117 18.47 -8.61 -7.59
N HIS A 118 17.22 -8.80 -8.01
CA HIS A 118 16.07 -8.77 -7.09
C HIS A 118 16.11 -9.97 -6.12
N GLY A 119 15.61 -9.73 -4.90
CA GLY A 119 15.38 -10.79 -3.92
C GLY A 119 14.19 -11.68 -4.30
N SER A 120 13.93 -12.71 -3.48
CA SER A 120 12.76 -13.59 -3.63
C SER A 120 11.50 -13.01 -3.00
N ASP A 121 11.64 -12.10 -2.03
CA ASP A 121 10.51 -11.48 -1.35
C ASP A 121 9.88 -10.40 -2.22
N VAL A 122 8.57 -10.40 -2.27
CA VAL A 122 7.77 -9.49 -3.10
C VAL A 122 6.72 -8.83 -2.24
N TYR A 123 6.67 -7.52 -2.31
CA TYR A 123 5.68 -6.68 -1.62
C TYR A 123 4.82 -5.97 -2.65
N ILE A 124 3.51 -6.22 -2.60
CA ILE A 124 2.53 -5.57 -3.48
C ILE A 124 1.75 -4.59 -2.62
N TYR A 125 1.90 -3.32 -2.93
CA TYR A 125 1.29 -2.23 -2.17
C TYR A 125 0.33 -1.41 -3.02
N THR A 126 -0.80 -1.05 -2.44
CA THR A 126 -1.73 -0.06 -2.98
C THR A 126 -2.24 0.86 -1.89
N SER A 127 -2.48 2.12 -2.23
CA SER A 127 -3.20 3.09 -1.40
C SER A 127 -4.70 3.17 -1.72
N TYR A 128 -5.21 2.28 -2.56
CA TYR A 128 -6.61 2.31 -2.96
C TYR A 128 -7.50 1.74 -1.85
N VAL A 129 -8.53 2.50 -1.51
CA VAL A 129 -9.53 2.13 -0.49
C VAL A 129 -10.36 0.93 -0.93
N GLY A 130 -10.81 0.12 0.00
CA GLY A 130 -11.68 -1.03 -0.27
C GLY A 130 -10.95 -2.34 -0.60
N VAL A 131 -9.62 -2.34 -0.51
CA VAL A 131 -8.77 -3.53 -0.70
C VAL A 131 -7.68 -3.58 0.37
N PRO A 132 -7.06 -4.75 0.63
CA PRO A 132 -5.88 -4.82 1.48
C PRO A 132 -4.74 -3.97 0.90
N GLY A 133 -4.14 -3.09 1.72
CA GLY A 133 -3.12 -2.14 1.26
C GLY A 133 -1.78 -2.80 0.96
N LEU A 134 -1.35 -3.81 1.72
CA LEU A 134 -0.08 -4.51 1.52
C LEU A 134 -0.24 -6.02 1.55
N VAL A 135 0.35 -6.67 0.57
CA VAL A 135 0.47 -8.14 0.52
C VAL A 135 1.93 -8.52 0.28
N GLN A 136 2.44 -9.42 1.10
CA GLN A 136 3.74 -10.04 0.91
C GLN A 136 3.55 -11.40 0.25
N THR A 137 4.34 -11.68 -0.79
CA THR A 137 4.42 -12.97 -1.50
C THR A 137 5.87 -13.25 -1.89
N THR A 138 6.09 -14.30 -2.66
CA THR A 138 7.42 -14.66 -3.15
C THR A 138 7.40 -14.89 -4.65
N ILE A 139 8.56 -14.68 -5.27
CA ILE A 139 8.77 -15.10 -6.65
C ILE A 139 9.24 -16.55 -6.66
N THR A 140 8.62 -17.38 -7.51
CA THR A 140 8.97 -18.78 -7.70
C THR A 140 9.02 -19.06 -9.21
N ASP A 141 10.12 -19.60 -9.69
CA ASP A 141 10.32 -19.91 -11.11
C ASP A 141 10.04 -18.72 -12.05
N ASN A 142 10.47 -17.53 -11.65
CA ASN A 142 10.20 -16.25 -12.33
C ASN A 142 8.70 -15.91 -12.47
N VAL A 143 7.87 -16.44 -11.59
CA VAL A 143 6.43 -16.13 -11.53
C VAL A 143 6.08 -15.52 -10.17
N ILE A 144 5.35 -14.41 -10.19
CA ILE A 144 4.70 -13.82 -9.04
C ILE A 144 3.20 -14.04 -9.19
N ASN A 145 2.59 -14.74 -8.23
CA ASN A 145 1.16 -14.91 -8.13
C ASN A 145 0.65 -14.25 -6.84
N ALA A 146 -0.30 -13.33 -6.96
CA ALA A 146 -0.91 -12.67 -5.83
C ALA A 146 -2.43 -12.60 -6.02
N ASP A 147 -3.15 -13.40 -5.26
CA ASP A 147 -4.60 -13.36 -5.14
C ASP A 147 -4.94 -12.60 -3.85
N ILE A 148 -5.36 -11.35 -4.01
CA ILE A 148 -5.49 -10.35 -2.95
C ILE A 148 -6.95 -10.19 -2.60
N GLU A 149 -7.35 -10.83 -1.55
CA GLU A 149 -8.69 -10.78 -0.99
C GLU A 149 -8.66 -10.43 0.51
N TRP A 150 -9.80 -10.03 1.05
CA TRP A 150 -9.94 -9.80 2.48
C TRP A 150 -9.84 -11.11 3.25
N LYS A 151 -8.60 -11.55 3.53
CA LYS A 151 -8.35 -12.73 4.37
C LYS A 151 -8.41 -12.31 5.83
N LEU A 152 -9.51 -12.67 6.51
CA LEU A 152 -9.56 -12.57 7.96
C LEU A 152 -8.45 -13.46 8.53
N THR A 153 -7.56 -12.85 9.29
CA THR A 153 -6.44 -13.58 9.89
C THR A 153 -6.83 -14.08 11.28
N ASP A 154 -6.20 -15.16 11.71
CA ASP A 154 -6.29 -15.57 13.10
C ASP A 154 -5.72 -14.45 13.98
N GLY A 155 -6.33 -14.24 15.13
CA GLY A 155 -5.90 -13.18 16.03
C GLY A 155 -4.53 -13.49 16.66
N ILE A 156 -3.91 -12.45 17.21
CA ILE A 156 -2.71 -12.60 18.02
C ILE A 156 -3.06 -13.47 19.24
N PRO A 157 -2.34 -14.58 19.49
CA PRO A 157 -2.60 -15.38 20.67
C PRO A 157 -2.59 -14.51 21.94
N GLN A 158 -3.63 -14.60 22.73
CA GLN A 158 -3.83 -13.81 23.96
C GLN A 158 -2.93 -14.33 25.11
N THR A 159 -1.63 -14.48 24.88
CA THR A 159 -0.69 -15.02 25.87
C THR A 159 0.03 -13.94 26.68
N ARG A 160 -0.29 -12.64 26.50
CA ARG A 160 0.39 -11.57 27.23
C ARG A 160 -0.48 -11.02 28.36
N ALA A 161 0.03 -11.19 29.58
CA ALA A 161 -0.60 -10.71 30.82
C ALA A 161 -0.71 -9.17 30.92
N ASP A 162 -0.06 -8.41 30.02
CA ASP A 162 0.09 -6.95 30.09
C ASP A 162 -0.72 -6.19 29.03
N LYS A 163 -1.60 -6.87 28.27
CA LYS A 163 -2.44 -6.19 27.30
C LYS A 163 -3.51 -5.35 28.01
N TRP A 164 -3.59 -4.07 27.71
CA TRP A 164 -4.67 -3.21 28.18
C TRP A 164 -6.04 -3.76 27.74
N ASP A 165 -6.96 -3.87 28.70
CA ASP A 165 -8.35 -4.26 28.41
C ASP A 165 -9.20 -2.98 28.26
N PRO A 166 -9.65 -2.66 27.04
CA PRO A 166 -10.46 -1.47 26.82
C PRO A 166 -11.82 -1.52 27.51
N SER A 167 -12.34 -2.71 27.88
CA SER A 167 -13.62 -2.84 28.60
C SER A 167 -13.61 -2.21 29.99
N THR A 168 -12.44 -1.95 30.56
CA THR A 168 -12.29 -1.28 31.85
C THR A 168 -12.68 0.21 31.80
N GLU A 169 -12.64 0.84 30.61
CA GLU A 169 -12.88 2.28 30.44
C GLU A 169 -14.02 2.57 29.46
N TYR A 170 -14.24 1.68 28.50
CA TYR A 170 -15.22 1.83 27.42
C TYR A 170 -16.34 0.82 27.57
N GLY A 171 -17.55 1.23 27.21
CA GLY A 171 -18.66 0.29 27.08
C GLY A 171 -18.48 -0.59 25.83
N LEU A 172 -19.10 -1.75 25.87
CA LEU A 172 -19.05 -2.73 24.78
C LEU A 172 -20.46 -2.96 24.26
N LEU A 173 -20.63 -3.09 22.94
CA LEU A 173 -21.88 -3.55 22.33
C LEU A 173 -22.01 -5.08 22.37
N GLY A 174 -20.90 -5.78 22.58
CA GLY A 174 -20.82 -7.24 22.67
C GLY A 174 -19.39 -7.72 22.76
N THR A 175 -19.19 -9.00 22.46
CA THR A 175 -17.86 -9.64 22.46
C THR A 175 -17.27 -9.60 21.03
N TRP A 176 -15.97 -9.90 20.93
CA TRP A 176 -15.26 -10.04 19.67
C TRP A 176 -14.27 -11.20 19.68
N GLN A 177 -13.81 -11.59 18.51
CA GLN A 177 -12.83 -12.66 18.29
C GLN A 177 -11.40 -12.14 18.55
N THR A 178 -10.42 -13.04 18.57
CA THR A 178 -9.01 -12.73 18.86
C THR A 178 -8.38 -11.75 17.84
N ASN A 179 -8.90 -11.71 16.62
CA ASN A 179 -8.49 -10.75 15.57
C ASN A 179 -9.23 -9.40 15.66
N GLY A 180 -10.10 -9.22 16.65
CA GLY A 180 -10.91 -8.02 16.80
C GLY A 180 -12.23 -8.03 16.02
N ARG A 181 -12.60 -9.14 15.38
CA ARG A 181 -13.88 -9.24 14.67
C ARG A 181 -15.05 -9.22 15.65
N PRO A 182 -16.00 -8.29 15.52
CA PRO A 182 -17.18 -8.24 16.36
C PRO A 182 -18.05 -9.50 16.19
N ASN A 183 -18.59 -10.04 17.29
CA ASN A 183 -19.62 -11.09 17.25
C ASN A 183 -21.04 -10.51 17.11
N TYR A 184 -21.16 -9.18 17.06
CA TYR A 184 -22.39 -8.39 16.94
C TYR A 184 -22.52 -7.66 15.60
N LEU A 185 -21.89 -8.18 14.54
CA LEU A 185 -22.09 -7.66 13.19
C LEU A 185 -23.54 -7.82 12.75
N ASP A 186 -24.08 -6.80 12.12
CA ASP A 186 -25.42 -6.76 11.58
C ASP A 186 -25.39 -7.16 10.09
N SER A 187 -25.73 -8.40 9.80
CA SER A 187 -25.75 -8.92 8.42
C SER A 187 -26.83 -8.27 7.54
N GLU A 188 -27.89 -7.72 8.13
CA GLU A 188 -28.95 -7.02 7.37
C GLU A 188 -28.47 -5.62 6.92
N GLY A 189 -27.55 -5.02 7.68
CA GLY A 189 -26.92 -3.73 7.35
C GLY A 189 -25.71 -3.85 6.44
N GLU A 190 -25.21 -5.04 6.15
CA GLU A 190 -24.04 -5.26 5.29
C GLU A 190 -24.31 -4.76 3.87
N LEU A 191 -23.29 -4.17 3.26
CA LEU A 191 -23.36 -3.60 1.91
C LEU A 191 -22.11 -3.96 1.10
N VAL A 192 -22.32 -4.49 -0.11
CA VAL A 192 -21.24 -4.56 -1.10
C VAL A 192 -20.96 -3.14 -1.62
N LEU A 193 -19.78 -2.62 -1.33
CA LEU A 193 -19.37 -1.29 -1.75
C LEU A 193 -19.20 -1.26 -3.28
N SER A 194 -19.86 -0.31 -3.95
CA SER A 194 -19.80 -0.20 -5.40
C SER A 194 -18.49 0.46 -5.86
N ALA A 195 -18.04 0.12 -7.08
CA ALA A 195 -16.87 0.74 -7.70
C ALA A 195 -16.98 2.28 -7.75
N SER A 196 -18.17 2.82 -8.07
CA SER A 196 -18.42 4.26 -8.13
C SER A 196 -18.23 4.93 -6.76
N VAL A 197 -18.69 4.31 -5.68
CA VAL A 197 -18.53 4.84 -4.32
C VAL A 197 -17.06 4.82 -3.91
N LEU A 198 -16.37 3.68 -4.07
CA LEU A 198 -14.94 3.54 -3.72
C LEU A 198 -14.07 4.54 -4.50
N LYS A 199 -14.32 4.68 -5.79
CA LYS A 199 -13.63 5.62 -6.66
C LYS A 199 -13.86 7.06 -6.23
N THR A 200 -15.10 7.43 -5.92
CA THR A 200 -15.44 8.79 -5.46
C THR A 200 -14.76 9.11 -4.13
N ILE A 201 -14.74 8.16 -3.18
CA ILE A 201 -14.03 8.31 -1.90
C ILE A 201 -12.54 8.56 -2.16
N ARG A 202 -11.89 7.67 -2.92
CA ARG A 202 -10.47 7.76 -3.27
C ARG A 202 -10.10 9.11 -3.90
N ASN A 203 -10.94 9.61 -4.83
CA ASN A 203 -10.68 10.86 -5.53
C ASN A 203 -10.97 12.10 -4.67
N THR A 204 -11.79 11.98 -3.63
CA THR A 204 -12.14 13.08 -2.72
C THR A 204 -11.06 13.30 -1.66
N ILE A 205 -10.52 12.22 -1.09
CA ILE A 205 -9.47 12.22 -0.08
C ILE A 205 -8.39 11.22 -0.50
N GLN A 206 -7.34 11.75 -1.12
CA GLN A 206 -6.29 10.95 -1.77
C GLN A 206 -5.12 10.73 -0.82
N GLU A 207 -4.59 9.53 -0.81
CA GLU A 207 -3.34 9.18 -0.11
C GLU A 207 -2.20 10.11 -0.52
N GLY A 208 -1.51 10.67 0.49
CA GLY A 208 -0.43 11.64 0.30
C GLY A 208 -0.91 12.98 -0.24
N GLY A 209 -2.23 13.21 -0.33
CA GLY A 209 -2.85 14.47 -0.66
C GLY A 209 -3.14 15.32 0.57
N ILE A 210 -3.60 16.53 0.36
CA ILE A 210 -4.14 17.37 1.44
C ILE A 210 -5.65 17.34 1.36
N CYS A 211 -6.32 16.80 2.38
CA CYS A 211 -7.77 16.79 2.43
C CYS A 211 -8.32 18.23 2.31
N PRO A 212 -9.26 18.49 1.39
CA PRO A 212 -9.85 19.82 1.25
C PRO A 212 -10.50 20.31 2.54
N GLN A 213 -10.28 21.60 2.88
CA GLN A 213 -10.81 22.21 4.10
C GLN A 213 -12.33 22.08 4.23
N THR A 214 -13.05 22.02 3.12
CA THR A 214 -14.51 21.87 3.06
C THR A 214 -15.00 20.60 3.75
N TYR A 215 -14.21 19.52 3.71
CA TYR A 215 -14.57 18.22 4.28
C TYR A 215 -14.05 18.06 5.72
N ARG A 216 -13.02 18.82 6.11
CA ARG A 216 -12.46 18.78 7.47
C ARG A 216 -13.39 19.49 8.44
N GLN A 217 -14.08 18.73 9.26
CA GLN A 217 -15.08 19.27 10.20
C GLN A 217 -15.24 18.38 11.42
N SER A 218 -15.81 18.96 12.49
CA SER A 218 -16.34 18.19 13.61
C SER A 218 -17.51 17.36 13.10
N ALA A 219 -17.32 16.06 13.00
CA ALA A 219 -18.29 15.17 12.35
C ALA A 219 -19.24 14.51 13.34
N ASP A 220 -19.74 15.28 14.31
CA ASP A 220 -20.76 14.82 15.27
C ASP A 220 -22.15 14.91 14.62
N PHE A 221 -22.73 13.77 14.29
CA PHE A 221 -23.98 13.72 13.55
C PHE A 221 -25.19 13.88 14.47
N LYS A 222 -26.07 14.83 14.15
CA LYS A 222 -27.34 15.03 14.85
C LYS A 222 -28.39 14.09 14.31
N VAL A 223 -29.11 13.43 15.22
CA VAL A 223 -30.34 12.71 14.90
C VAL A 223 -31.51 13.69 14.95
N ASP A 224 -32.16 13.91 13.82
CA ASP A 224 -33.23 14.89 13.69
C ASP A 224 -34.23 14.47 12.58
N ASP A 225 -35.06 13.46 12.86
CA ASP A 225 -36.13 13.10 11.96
C ASP A 225 -37.30 14.06 12.11
N LEU A 226 -37.50 14.91 11.10
CA LEU A 226 -38.57 15.93 11.09
C LEU A 226 -39.99 15.33 11.10
N GLN A 227 -40.14 14.04 10.79
CA GLN A 227 -41.42 13.36 10.79
C GLN A 227 -41.67 12.61 12.10
N GLY A 228 -40.70 12.56 13.01
CA GLY A 228 -40.82 11.93 14.33
C GLY A 228 -40.92 10.39 14.25
N ARG A 229 -40.34 9.79 13.21
CA ARG A 229 -40.25 8.34 13.08
C ARG A 229 -39.16 7.77 13.96
N ASP A 230 -39.26 6.51 14.32
CA ASP A 230 -38.18 5.77 14.97
C ASP A 230 -36.93 5.80 14.07
N THR A 231 -35.83 6.27 14.64
CA THR A 231 -34.59 6.40 13.90
C THR A 231 -33.55 5.41 14.43
N GLU A 232 -33.11 4.50 13.58
CA GLU A 232 -31.97 3.63 13.85
C GLU A 232 -30.73 4.16 13.15
N VAL A 233 -29.55 3.97 13.75
CA VAL A 233 -28.27 4.40 13.20
C VAL A 233 -27.30 3.23 13.15
N SER A 234 -26.63 3.10 12.02
CA SER A 234 -25.66 2.03 11.78
C SER A 234 -24.36 2.57 11.18
N VAL A 235 -23.28 1.85 11.42
CA VAL A 235 -21.95 2.16 10.87
C VAL A 235 -21.44 0.97 10.08
N ARG A 236 -21.03 1.22 8.83
CA ARG A 236 -20.33 0.25 7.99
C ARG A 236 -18.85 0.61 7.92
N PHE A 237 -18.03 -0.41 8.00
CA PHE A 237 -16.60 -0.26 7.74
C PHE A 237 -16.35 -0.14 6.23
N ILE A 238 -15.49 0.78 5.81
CA ILE A 238 -15.09 0.91 4.40
C ILE A 238 -13.68 0.35 4.20
N GLY A 239 -12.75 0.78 5.03
CA GLY A 239 -11.33 0.48 4.93
C GLY A 239 -10.49 1.63 5.45
N GLY A 240 -9.26 1.70 5.02
CA GLY A 240 -8.34 2.78 5.33
C GLY A 240 -6.90 2.43 4.96
N ASN A 241 -6.03 3.43 4.97
CA ASN A 241 -4.62 3.29 4.59
C ASN A 241 -3.67 3.28 5.80
N SER A 242 -4.20 3.37 7.03
CA SER A 242 -3.37 3.33 8.24
C SER A 242 -2.71 1.98 8.47
N SER A 243 -1.43 2.00 8.83
CA SER A 243 -0.72 0.85 9.38
C SER A 243 -1.15 0.50 10.81
N ALA A 244 -1.92 1.36 11.47
CA ALA A 244 -2.36 1.18 12.85
C ALA A 244 -3.52 0.17 12.97
N ALA A 245 -3.53 -0.62 14.04
CA ALA A 245 -4.68 -1.42 14.44
C ALA A 245 -5.48 -0.65 15.50
N SER A 246 -6.30 0.27 15.05
CA SER A 246 -7.02 1.22 15.90
C SER A 246 -8.37 0.68 16.36
N ILE A 247 -8.87 1.18 17.49
CA ILE A 247 -10.21 0.86 18.01
C ILE A 247 -11.12 2.05 17.69
N PHE A 248 -12.23 1.79 17.02
CA PHE A 248 -13.23 2.80 16.70
C PHE A 248 -14.47 2.68 17.60
N GLY A 249 -15.03 3.84 18.00
CA GLY A 249 -16.22 3.88 18.82
C GLY A 249 -16.99 5.19 18.73
N TYR A 250 -18.04 5.29 19.55
CA TYR A 250 -18.96 6.43 19.58
C TYR A 250 -19.36 6.83 21.00
N TYR A 251 -19.98 7.97 21.11
CA TYR A 251 -20.64 8.50 22.32
C TYR A 251 -21.84 9.36 21.93
N CYS A 252 -22.86 9.37 22.82
CA CYS A 252 -24.07 10.13 22.61
C CYS A 252 -24.16 11.31 23.59
N TYR A 253 -24.67 12.45 23.12
CA TYR A 253 -24.93 13.61 23.95
C TYR A 253 -26.07 14.45 23.38
N LYS A 254 -26.67 15.34 24.19
CA LYS A 254 -27.75 16.21 23.76
C LYS A 254 -27.23 17.33 22.86
N ASP A 255 -27.99 17.69 21.83
CA ASP A 255 -27.68 18.90 21.04
C ASP A 255 -27.58 20.13 21.93
N GLY A 256 -26.53 20.93 21.77
CA GLY A 256 -26.22 22.09 22.63
C GLY A 256 -25.51 21.76 23.94
N ALA A 257 -25.11 20.52 24.19
CA ALA A 257 -24.33 20.15 25.37
C ALA A 257 -23.00 20.92 25.44
N SER A 258 -22.56 21.24 26.64
CA SER A 258 -21.25 21.85 26.89
C SER A 258 -20.11 20.86 26.65
N VAL A 259 -18.90 21.34 26.35
CA VAL A 259 -17.70 20.52 26.19
C VAL A 259 -17.46 19.59 27.40
N LYS A 260 -17.79 20.09 28.62
CA LYS A 260 -17.68 19.27 29.83
C LYS A 260 -18.64 18.08 29.83
N GLU A 261 -19.87 18.27 29.40
CA GLU A 261 -20.87 17.21 29.27
C GLU A 261 -20.52 16.23 28.17
N ILE A 262 -20.06 16.72 27.01
CA ILE A 262 -19.60 15.87 25.91
C ILE A 262 -18.42 15.00 26.35
N LYS A 263 -17.45 15.57 27.06
CA LYS A 263 -16.30 14.83 27.60
C LYS A 263 -16.72 13.75 28.59
N ALA A 264 -17.73 14.01 29.40
CA ALA A 264 -18.26 13.08 30.39
C ALA A 264 -19.14 11.97 29.80
N ALA A 265 -19.63 12.13 28.55
CA ALA A 265 -20.43 11.13 27.88
C ALA A 265 -19.70 9.77 27.85
N LYS A 266 -20.42 8.70 28.16
CA LYS A 266 -19.89 7.35 28.13
C LYS A 266 -19.62 6.92 26.71
N LYS A 267 -18.45 6.33 26.47
CA LYS A 267 -17.95 5.94 25.17
C LYS A 267 -18.09 4.44 24.97
N TYR A 268 -18.49 4.01 23.79
CA TYR A 268 -18.73 2.60 23.41
C TYR A 268 -17.91 2.21 22.19
N ILE A 269 -17.32 1.02 22.24
CA ILE A 269 -16.57 0.44 21.13
C ILE A 269 -17.54 -0.12 20.09
N VAL A 270 -17.31 0.23 18.82
CA VAL A 270 -18.03 -0.29 17.65
C VAL A 270 -17.18 -1.34 16.93
N PHE A 271 -15.95 -0.97 16.54
CA PHE A 271 -15.01 -1.86 15.88
C PHE A 271 -13.72 -1.95 16.70
N PRO A 272 -13.46 -3.11 17.31
CA PRO A 272 -12.28 -3.32 18.15
C PRO A 272 -10.96 -3.26 17.37
N ASN A 273 -10.98 -3.57 16.07
CA ASN A 273 -9.82 -3.55 15.21
C ASN A 273 -10.20 -3.05 13.81
N THR A 274 -9.65 -1.92 13.40
CA THR A 274 -9.88 -1.30 12.09
C THR A 274 -8.75 -1.55 11.09
N HIS A 275 -7.77 -2.40 11.41
CA HIS A 275 -6.65 -2.67 10.54
C HIS A 275 -7.06 -3.46 9.29
N THR A 276 -6.58 -3.04 8.11
CA THR A 276 -6.93 -3.62 6.82
C THR A 276 -5.74 -4.03 5.98
N ALA A 277 -4.57 -3.50 6.25
CA ALA A 277 -3.47 -3.53 5.31
C ALA A 277 -2.55 -4.77 5.42
N GLY A 278 -2.83 -5.73 6.33
CA GLY A 278 -1.98 -6.93 6.45
C GLY A 278 -0.54 -6.66 6.93
N TYR A 279 -0.26 -5.47 7.46
CA TYR A 279 1.08 -5.06 7.88
C TYR A 279 1.59 -5.84 9.08
N TYR A 280 2.79 -6.43 8.95
CA TYR A 280 3.65 -6.88 10.06
C TYR A 280 2.95 -7.74 11.11
N GLY A 281 2.15 -8.70 10.67
CA GLY A 281 1.49 -9.64 11.56
C GLY A 281 0.35 -9.04 12.39
N LYS A 282 -0.11 -7.83 12.07
CA LYS A 282 -1.33 -7.30 12.65
C LYS A 282 -2.54 -8.02 12.05
N PRO A 283 -3.50 -8.45 12.88
CA PRO A 283 -4.64 -9.21 12.38
C PRO A 283 -5.62 -8.32 11.61
N ILE A 284 -6.28 -8.89 10.62
CA ILE A 284 -7.43 -8.29 9.93
C ILE A 284 -8.70 -8.90 10.51
N GLY A 285 -9.54 -8.05 11.11
CA GLY A 285 -10.78 -8.46 11.76
C GLY A 285 -12.05 -8.05 11.01
N LEU A 286 -11.93 -7.19 9.99
CA LEU A 286 -13.07 -6.62 9.26
C LEU A 286 -12.85 -6.69 7.76
N LYS A 287 -13.96 -6.75 7.03
CA LYS A 287 -14.04 -6.55 5.58
C LYS A 287 -14.82 -5.28 5.28
N GLY A 288 -14.54 -4.66 4.13
CA GLY A 288 -15.31 -3.54 3.65
C GLY A 288 -16.79 -3.91 3.47
N GLY A 289 -17.69 -3.05 3.95
CA GLY A 289 -19.15 -3.26 3.90
C GLY A 289 -19.75 -3.87 5.16
N GLU A 290 -18.97 -4.48 6.05
CA GLU A 290 -19.48 -5.03 7.31
C GLU A 290 -20.04 -3.95 8.23
N CYS A 291 -21.14 -4.25 8.89
CA CYS A 291 -22.00 -3.30 9.57
C CYS A 291 -22.19 -3.61 11.05
N VAL A 292 -22.34 -2.55 11.85
CA VAL A 292 -22.83 -2.62 13.24
C VAL A 292 -23.98 -1.65 13.41
N LYS A 293 -25.11 -2.13 13.95
CA LYS A 293 -26.23 -1.30 14.40
C LYS A 293 -25.89 -0.72 15.78
N LEU A 294 -25.99 0.60 15.93
CA LEU A 294 -25.68 1.27 17.17
C LEU A 294 -26.84 1.19 18.17
N HIS A 295 -26.50 1.32 19.45
CA HIS A 295 -27.45 1.47 20.52
C HIS A 295 -27.45 2.92 21.03
N TYR A 296 -28.62 3.47 21.32
CA TYR A 296 -28.70 4.76 22.02
C TYR A 296 -28.36 4.54 23.50
N ILE A 297 -27.31 5.19 23.93
CA ILE A 297 -26.91 5.20 25.32
C ILE A 297 -27.22 6.58 25.90
N ASP A 298 -28.06 6.62 26.94
CA ASP A 298 -28.46 7.87 27.57
C ASP A 298 -27.32 8.53 28.39
N GLU A 299 -27.58 9.73 28.92
CA GLU A 299 -26.61 10.48 29.74
C GLU A 299 -26.19 9.77 31.02
N ASN A 300 -26.95 8.79 31.49
CA ASN A 300 -26.65 7.98 32.66
C ASN A 300 -25.86 6.69 32.28
N GLY A 301 -25.55 6.52 31.01
CA GLY A 301 -24.88 5.32 30.46
C GLY A 301 -25.79 4.10 30.38
N VAL A 302 -27.11 4.30 30.34
CA VAL A 302 -28.10 3.23 30.20
C VAL A 302 -28.40 2.98 28.73
N ASP A 303 -28.29 1.74 28.31
CA ASP A 303 -28.67 1.28 26.97
C ASP A 303 -30.20 1.33 26.82
N LYS A 304 -30.68 2.05 25.81
CA LYS A 304 -32.09 2.24 25.46
C LYS A 304 -32.50 1.49 24.19
N GLY A 305 -31.63 0.63 23.66
CA GLY A 305 -31.88 -0.09 22.41
C GLY A 305 -31.43 0.69 21.19
N THR A 306 -31.91 0.27 20.02
CA THR A 306 -31.42 0.75 18.71
C THR A 306 -32.10 2.03 18.21
N VAL A 307 -33.16 2.50 18.88
CA VAL A 307 -33.90 3.70 18.47
C VAL A 307 -33.31 4.94 19.14
N PHE A 308 -32.87 5.88 18.34
CA PHE A 308 -32.30 7.15 18.78
C PHE A 308 -33.37 8.23 18.83
N PRO A 309 -33.50 8.98 19.93
CA PRO A 309 -34.40 10.11 20.01
C PRO A 309 -33.88 11.32 19.23
N ASN A 310 -34.78 12.15 18.73
CA ASN A 310 -34.44 13.43 18.11
C ASN A 310 -33.70 14.36 19.10
N GLY A 311 -32.76 15.15 18.58
CA GLY A 311 -31.95 16.06 19.36
C GLY A 311 -30.75 15.42 20.05
N VAL A 312 -30.45 14.16 19.76
CA VAL A 312 -29.19 13.52 20.18
C VAL A 312 -28.13 13.75 19.12
N ARG A 313 -26.90 14.00 19.55
CA ARG A 313 -25.71 13.96 18.72
C ARG A 313 -24.91 12.70 18.99
N ILE A 314 -24.35 12.17 17.94
CA ILE A 314 -23.44 11.01 17.97
C ILE A 314 -22.06 11.54 17.61
N GLY A 315 -21.15 11.54 18.58
CA GLY A 315 -19.73 11.79 18.37
C GLY A 315 -18.97 10.49 18.25
N TRP A 316 -17.80 10.55 17.64
CA TRP A 316 -16.97 9.39 17.31
C TRP A 316 -15.57 9.54 17.90
N PHE A 317 -14.90 8.41 18.12
CA PHE A 317 -13.51 8.42 18.55
C PHE A 317 -12.73 7.27 17.93
N LEU A 318 -11.43 7.50 17.79
CA LEU A 318 -10.46 6.51 17.35
C LEU A 318 -9.33 6.43 18.38
N LEU A 319 -9.07 5.23 18.91
CA LEU A 319 -7.92 4.96 19.78
C LEU A 319 -6.80 4.44 18.90
N ASN A 320 -5.83 5.27 18.60
CA ASN A 320 -4.75 4.96 17.67
C ASN A 320 -3.95 3.74 18.12
N ASN A 321 -3.83 2.75 17.24
CA ASN A 321 -3.08 1.51 17.40
C ASN A 321 -3.39 0.71 18.69
N ALA A 322 -4.56 0.92 19.28
CA ALA A 322 -4.88 0.42 20.63
C ALA A 322 -5.12 -1.11 20.67
N PHE A 323 -5.48 -1.71 19.54
CA PHE A 323 -5.80 -3.14 19.50
C PHE A 323 -4.57 -4.03 19.70
N VAL A 324 -3.40 -3.63 19.22
CA VAL A 324 -2.14 -4.41 19.29
C VAL A 324 -1.15 -3.87 20.32
N LYS A 325 -1.37 -2.67 20.85
CA LYS A 325 -0.43 -2.00 21.74
C LYS A 325 -0.39 -2.69 23.11
N GLU A 326 0.80 -2.85 23.64
CA GLU A 326 1.00 -3.17 25.04
C GLU A 326 0.71 -1.91 25.88
N GLY A 327 -0.24 -2.03 26.81
CA GLY A 327 -0.69 -0.90 27.61
C GLY A 327 -1.67 0.04 26.89
N LYS A 328 -2.16 1.04 27.64
CA LYS A 328 -3.13 2.02 27.18
C LYS A 328 -2.51 2.98 26.17
N THR A 329 -3.23 3.26 25.08
CA THR A 329 -2.88 4.39 24.20
C THR A 329 -3.29 5.71 24.81
N ASP A 330 -2.46 6.74 24.63
CA ASP A 330 -2.75 8.14 24.96
C ASP A 330 -3.17 8.96 23.72
N LYS A 331 -3.03 8.37 22.52
CA LYS A 331 -3.45 8.98 21.27
C LYS A 331 -4.92 8.66 20.99
N ILE A 332 -5.77 9.63 21.24
CA ILE A 332 -7.21 9.54 21.00
C ILE A 332 -7.62 10.68 20.09
N CYS A 333 -8.22 10.36 18.93
CA CYS A 333 -8.79 11.30 18.01
C CYS A 333 -10.31 11.32 18.17
N TYR A 334 -10.88 12.49 18.38
CA TYR A 334 -12.33 12.69 18.52
C TYR A 334 -12.88 13.46 17.32
N SER A 335 -14.10 13.11 16.90
CA SER A 335 -14.84 13.92 15.93
C SER A 335 -15.23 15.29 16.49
N THR A 336 -15.52 15.37 17.79
CA THR A 336 -15.69 16.66 18.49
C THR A 336 -14.34 17.35 18.64
N THR A 337 -14.02 18.30 17.80
CA THR A 337 -12.72 19.01 17.78
C THR A 337 -12.30 19.54 19.14
N ALA A 338 -13.26 20.06 19.95
CA ALA A 338 -12.98 20.60 21.30
C ALA A 338 -12.49 19.55 22.31
N LEU A 339 -12.57 18.27 22.02
CA LEU A 339 -12.05 17.19 22.88
C LEU A 339 -10.61 16.81 22.52
N ASN A 340 -10.11 17.20 21.35
CA ASN A 340 -8.75 16.89 20.90
C ASN A 340 -7.72 17.74 21.64
N GLY A 341 -6.73 17.10 22.22
CA GLY A 341 -5.72 17.77 23.05
C GLY A 341 -4.84 18.77 22.30
N ASP A 342 -4.71 18.62 20.98
CA ASP A 342 -4.00 19.51 20.07
C ASP A 342 -4.89 20.63 19.49
N GLY A 343 -6.20 20.61 19.79
CA GLY A 343 -7.19 21.55 19.29
C GLY A 343 -7.50 21.44 17.79
N ARG A 344 -7.07 20.35 17.15
CA ARG A 344 -7.26 20.13 15.72
C ARG A 344 -8.46 19.23 15.44
N THR A 345 -8.99 19.38 14.22
CA THR A 345 -9.98 18.46 13.67
C THR A 345 -9.27 17.23 13.14
N HIS A 346 -9.68 16.05 13.60
CA HIS A 346 -9.17 14.73 13.17
C HIS A 346 -10.19 13.96 12.34
N THR A 347 -11.23 14.63 11.84
CA THR A 347 -12.25 14.02 11.01
C THR A 347 -12.52 14.82 9.75
N ALA A 348 -12.82 14.09 8.69
CA ALA A 348 -13.44 14.62 7.49
C ALA A 348 -14.78 13.91 7.27
N ALA A 349 -15.78 14.63 6.76
CA ALA A 349 -17.06 14.03 6.40
C ALA A 349 -17.60 14.65 5.11
N PHE A 350 -18.18 13.81 4.27
CA PHE A 350 -18.84 14.17 3.03
C PHE A 350 -19.89 13.11 2.66
N ARG A 351 -20.78 13.45 1.74
CA ARG A 351 -21.79 12.51 1.26
C ARG A 351 -21.70 12.31 -0.26
N ILE A 352 -21.90 11.09 -0.69
CA ILE A 352 -22.05 10.68 -2.07
C ILE A 352 -23.51 10.23 -2.22
N ASN A 353 -24.39 11.11 -2.72
CA ASN A 353 -25.85 10.94 -2.60
C ASN A 353 -26.21 10.73 -1.12
N ASP A 354 -26.82 9.59 -0.78
CA ASP A 354 -27.23 9.22 0.58
C ASP A 354 -26.14 8.45 1.36
N PHE A 355 -24.97 8.24 0.76
CA PHE A 355 -23.87 7.52 1.38
C PHE A 355 -22.94 8.50 2.10
N VAL A 356 -23.10 8.60 3.43
CA VAL A 356 -22.30 9.50 4.27
C VAL A 356 -20.99 8.83 4.63
N VAL A 357 -19.87 9.45 4.26
CA VAL A 357 -18.52 9.03 4.61
C VAL A 357 -18.06 9.79 5.83
N LEU A 358 -17.61 9.07 6.84
CA LEU A 358 -16.87 9.57 8.00
C LEU A 358 -15.44 9.04 7.90
N SER A 359 -14.46 9.91 7.93
CA SER A 359 -13.06 9.57 7.78
C SER A 359 -12.24 10.15 8.91
N PHE A 360 -11.23 9.42 9.35
CA PHE A 360 -10.33 9.84 10.44
C PHE A 360 -8.91 10.02 9.92
N GLU A 361 -8.26 11.02 10.53
CA GLU A 361 -6.82 11.24 10.53
C GLU A 361 -6.26 10.72 11.85
N ASP A 362 -5.44 9.70 11.82
CA ASP A 362 -4.87 9.09 13.03
C ASP A 362 -3.43 9.54 13.30
N TYR A 363 -2.82 10.27 12.35
CA TYR A 363 -1.44 10.73 12.45
C TYR A 363 -1.26 12.21 12.06
N THR A 364 -0.41 12.57 11.12
CA THR A 364 -0.01 13.96 10.83
C THR A 364 0.22 14.29 9.36
N ASP A 365 -0.13 13.40 8.43
CA ASP A 365 -0.01 13.65 6.99
C ASP A 365 -1.18 14.45 6.42
N TYR A 366 -2.28 14.54 7.17
CA TYR A 366 -3.45 15.38 6.91
C TYR A 366 -4.21 15.03 5.63
N ASP A 367 -4.14 13.81 5.19
CA ASP A 367 -4.93 13.34 4.06
C ASP A 367 -6.30 12.78 4.47
N TYR A 368 -6.48 12.44 5.75
CA TYR A 368 -7.75 12.02 6.38
C TYR A 368 -8.31 10.72 5.79
N ASN A 369 -7.47 9.81 5.34
CA ASN A 369 -7.90 8.54 4.77
C ASN A 369 -7.47 7.31 5.57
N ASP A 370 -6.92 7.51 6.77
CA ASP A 370 -6.40 6.44 7.63
C ASP A 370 -7.43 5.37 7.95
N VAL A 371 -8.64 5.79 8.35
CA VAL A 371 -9.77 4.88 8.61
C VAL A 371 -11.08 5.52 8.17
N GLN A 372 -11.86 4.78 7.41
CA GLN A 372 -13.07 5.27 6.76
C GLN A 372 -14.28 4.41 7.07
N PHE A 373 -15.42 5.08 7.28
CA PHE A 373 -16.69 4.47 7.63
C PHE A 373 -17.83 5.10 6.80
N ASN A 374 -18.88 4.32 6.57
CA ASN A 374 -20.17 4.85 6.16
C ASN A 374 -21.10 4.87 7.37
N VAL A 375 -21.64 6.03 7.69
CA VAL A 375 -22.67 6.20 8.71
C VAL A 375 -24.00 6.39 8.00
N TRP A 376 -25.02 5.62 8.38
CA TRP A 376 -26.33 5.72 7.78
C TRP A 376 -27.43 5.55 8.83
N SER A 377 -28.63 6.03 8.52
CA SER A 377 -29.80 5.89 9.37
C SER A 377 -30.98 5.33 8.63
N ASN A 378 -31.92 4.80 9.37
CA ASN A 378 -33.24 4.47 8.89
C ASN A 378 -34.27 5.21 9.76
N PRO A 379 -34.98 6.22 9.23
CA PRO A 379 -34.95 6.73 7.85
C PRO A 379 -33.64 7.45 7.51
N ILE A 380 -33.28 7.40 6.21
CA ILE A 380 -31.93 7.81 5.74
C ILE A 380 -31.65 9.29 5.92
N GLU A 381 -32.66 10.14 5.87
CA GLU A 381 -32.57 11.59 6.02
C GLU A 381 -32.43 12.06 7.49
N ALA A 382 -32.51 11.14 8.45
CA ALA A 382 -32.55 11.50 9.87
C ALA A 382 -31.20 11.89 10.46
N ILE A 383 -30.08 11.70 9.74
CA ILE A 383 -28.74 12.10 10.18
C ILE A 383 -28.01 12.92 9.12
N ALA A 384 -27.02 13.70 9.56
CA ALA A 384 -26.01 14.38 8.73
C ALA A 384 -26.58 15.28 7.61
N PRO A 385 -27.58 16.14 7.84
CA PRO A 385 -28.14 17.02 6.81
C PRO A 385 -27.13 18.05 6.28
N ASP A 386 -26.15 18.45 7.10
CA ASP A 386 -25.21 19.54 6.81
C ASP A 386 -23.87 19.06 6.26
N VAL A 387 -23.72 17.77 5.97
CA VAL A 387 -22.47 17.21 5.42
C VAL A 387 -22.33 17.60 3.94
N PRO A 388 -21.17 18.14 3.51
CA PRO A 388 -20.94 18.52 2.11
C PRO A 388 -21.16 17.36 1.14
N SER A 389 -21.82 17.65 0.01
CA SER A 389 -22.05 16.65 -1.04
C SER A 389 -20.92 16.61 -2.03
N VAL A 390 -20.54 15.40 -2.44
CA VAL A 390 -19.61 15.13 -3.53
C VAL A 390 -20.40 14.49 -4.67
N THR A 391 -20.21 14.98 -5.88
CA THR A 391 -20.81 14.34 -7.05
C THR A 391 -20.10 13.02 -7.31
N PRO A 392 -20.84 11.91 -7.45
CA PRO A 392 -20.24 10.65 -7.84
C PRO A 392 -19.41 10.80 -9.11
N ASP A 393 -18.21 10.27 -9.11
CA ASP A 393 -17.39 10.25 -10.32
C ASP A 393 -17.91 9.17 -11.27
N PRO A 394 -18.61 9.54 -12.37
CA PRO A 394 -19.11 8.57 -13.34
C PRO A 394 -18.00 8.11 -14.29
N GLY A 395 -16.79 8.71 -14.19
CA GLY A 395 -15.71 8.47 -15.11
C GLY A 395 -15.20 7.04 -15.03
N THR A 396 -14.87 6.45 -16.16
CA THR A 396 -14.00 5.28 -16.23
C THR A 396 -12.64 5.67 -15.67
N ASP A 397 -12.01 4.81 -14.89
CA ASP A 397 -10.60 4.99 -14.53
C ASP A 397 -9.81 5.08 -15.83
N ASP A 398 -9.30 6.27 -16.12
CA ASP A 398 -8.49 6.52 -17.29
C ASP A 398 -7.03 6.25 -16.89
N ASP A 399 -6.55 5.05 -17.21
CA ASP A 399 -5.17 4.69 -16.98
C ASP A 399 -4.18 5.53 -17.80
N ARG A 400 -4.68 6.33 -18.77
CA ARG A 400 -3.87 7.29 -19.52
C ARG A 400 -3.30 8.42 -18.66
N SER A 401 -3.88 8.67 -17.50
CA SER A 401 -3.34 9.64 -16.53
C SER A 401 -2.30 9.04 -15.59
N VAL A 402 -2.17 7.71 -15.57
CA VAL A 402 -1.26 7.01 -14.68
C VAL A 402 0.12 6.94 -15.30
N ALA A 403 1.10 7.44 -14.58
CA ALA A 403 2.50 7.29 -14.96
C ALA A 403 3.00 5.91 -14.50
N TYR A 404 3.20 5.01 -15.46
CA TYR A 404 3.83 3.72 -15.16
C TYR A 404 5.33 3.89 -14.98
N ARG A 405 5.86 3.32 -13.92
CA ARG A 405 7.27 3.41 -13.57
C ARG A 405 7.91 2.02 -13.52
N MET A 406 9.08 1.89 -14.13
CA MET A 406 9.93 0.72 -14.02
C MET A 406 11.32 1.14 -13.58
N THR A 407 11.86 0.50 -12.57
CA THR A 407 13.19 0.81 -12.02
C THR A 407 14.12 -0.38 -12.24
N TYR A 408 15.27 -0.10 -12.83
CA TYR A 408 16.34 -1.06 -13.05
C TYR A 408 17.56 -0.65 -12.22
N LYS A 409 18.09 -1.59 -11.46
CA LYS A 409 19.35 -1.43 -10.72
C LYS A 409 20.33 -2.49 -11.18
N GLY A 410 21.59 -2.17 -11.20
CA GLY A 410 22.59 -3.17 -11.56
C GLY A 410 24.00 -2.65 -11.38
N ILE A 411 24.93 -3.54 -11.64
CA ILE A 411 26.37 -3.27 -11.66
C ILE A 411 26.88 -3.61 -13.05
N LEU A 412 27.56 -2.67 -13.67
CA LEU A 412 28.34 -2.89 -14.88
C LEU A 412 29.81 -2.97 -14.45
N ALA A 413 30.46 -4.07 -14.80
CA ALA A 413 31.87 -4.25 -14.56
C ALA A 413 32.61 -4.30 -15.91
N PHE A 414 33.70 -3.63 -16.01
CA PHE A 414 34.47 -3.50 -17.23
C PHE A 414 35.91 -3.94 -17.00
N GLU A 415 36.51 -4.48 -18.04
CA GLU A 415 37.92 -4.82 -18.15
C GLU A 415 38.59 -3.75 -19.01
N ASP A 416 39.71 -3.14 -18.54
CA ASP A 416 40.36 -1.99 -19.19
C ASP A 416 41.07 -2.38 -20.49
N ASN A 417 41.56 -3.61 -20.59
CA ASN A 417 42.35 -4.06 -21.71
C ASN A 417 41.54 -4.61 -22.90
N TRP A 418 40.19 -4.50 -22.85
CA TRP A 418 39.39 -4.94 -23.96
C TRP A 418 39.67 -4.14 -25.26
N PRO A 419 39.90 -4.79 -26.42
CA PRO A 419 39.81 -6.22 -26.74
C PRO A 419 41.09 -7.04 -26.52
N ASN A 420 42.10 -6.49 -25.87
CA ASN A 420 43.31 -7.21 -25.53
C ASN A 420 43.06 -8.11 -24.31
N LYS A 421 43.96 -9.06 -24.11
CA LYS A 421 43.87 -9.98 -23.00
C LYS A 421 44.25 -9.28 -21.70
N GLY A 422 43.27 -9.10 -20.83
CA GLY A 422 43.47 -8.61 -19.44
C GLY A 422 43.58 -9.78 -18.45
N ASP A 423 43.46 -9.51 -17.17
CA ASP A 423 43.42 -10.52 -16.12
C ASP A 423 42.07 -11.14 -15.89
N TYR A 424 41.02 -10.62 -16.58
CA TYR A 424 39.64 -11.09 -16.58
C TYR A 424 38.94 -11.10 -15.20
N ASP A 425 39.35 -10.23 -14.29
CA ASP A 425 38.70 -10.12 -12.99
C ASP A 425 37.55 -9.10 -12.96
N LEU A 426 37.33 -8.37 -14.07
CA LEU A 426 36.22 -7.42 -14.28
C LEU A 426 36.07 -6.38 -13.19
N ASN A 427 37.18 -5.90 -12.62
CA ASN A 427 37.17 -4.97 -11.51
C ASN A 427 37.78 -3.59 -11.84
N ASP A 428 38.29 -3.38 -13.07
CA ASP A 428 38.97 -2.13 -13.46
C ASP A 428 38.01 -0.94 -13.42
N VAL A 429 36.79 -1.10 -13.88
CA VAL A 429 35.74 -0.10 -13.73
C VAL A 429 34.44 -0.78 -13.33
N ILE A 430 33.97 -0.46 -12.13
CA ILE A 430 32.68 -0.92 -11.61
C ILE A 430 31.72 0.26 -11.54
N VAL A 431 30.64 0.19 -12.31
CA VAL A 431 29.58 1.20 -12.34
C VAL A 431 28.31 0.63 -11.75
N LYS A 432 27.90 1.13 -10.58
CA LYS A 432 26.58 0.88 -10.03
C LYS A 432 25.60 1.85 -10.64
N TYR A 433 24.52 1.36 -11.26
CA TYR A 433 23.50 2.20 -11.85
C TYR A 433 22.13 1.98 -11.22
N ASN A 434 21.31 3.02 -11.27
CA ASN A 434 19.88 2.99 -10.97
C ASN A 434 19.17 3.77 -12.07
N SER A 435 18.39 3.08 -12.89
CA SER A 435 17.64 3.68 -14.00
C SER A 435 16.15 3.55 -13.74
N CYS A 436 15.43 4.64 -13.88
CA CYS A 436 13.96 4.67 -13.78
C CYS A 436 13.38 5.04 -15.14
N LEU A 437 12.58 4.15 -15.71
CA LEU A 437 11.79 4.45 -16.90
C LEU A 437 10.39 4.86 -16.45
N LEU A 438 9.98 6.06 -16.86
CA LEU A 438 8.65 6.60 -16.62
C LEU A 438 7.88 6.58 -17.95
N TYR A 439 6.84 5.74 -18.00
CA TYR A 439 5.93 5.72 -19.15
C TYR A 439 4.73 6.61 -18.84
N THR A 440 4.60 7.71 -19.60
CA THR A 440 3.38 8.51 -19.61
C THR A 440 2.59 8.16 -20.86
N SER A 441 1.27 8.29 -20.80
CA SER A 441 0.45 8.17 -22.02
C SER A 441 0.93 9.13 -23.09
N PRO A 442 0.99 8.69 -24.36
CA PRO A 442 1.30 9.59 -25.47
C PRO A 442 0.29 10.74 -25.51
N SER A 443 0.80 11.96 -25.70
CA SER A 443 -0.05 13.13 -25.90
C SER A 443 -1.03 12.87 -27.08
N PRO A 444 -2.27 13.36 -27.02
CA PRO A 444 -3.20 13.28 -28.15
C PRO A 444 -2.64 13.88 -29.45
N ARG A 445 -1.55 14.65 -29.36
CA ARG A 445 -0.85 15.20 -30.53
C ARG A 445 0.13 14.24 -31.20
N ASP A 446 0.43 13.11 -30.57
CA ASP A 446 1.39 12.09 -31.05
C ASP A 446 0.69 10.91 -31.73
N ARG A 447 -0.62 11.05 -32.05
CA ARG A 447 -1.43 10.08 -32.80
C ARG A 447 -1.77 10.58 -34.20
#